data_4b1503e92ee1e7f60af06103c481718d
#
_entry.id   4b1503e92ee1e7f60af06103c481718d
#
_cell.length_a   1.000
_cell.length_b   1.000
_cell.length_c   1.000
_cell.angle_alpha   90.00
_cell.angle_beta   90.00
_cell.angle_gamma   90.00
#
_symmetry.space_group_name_H-M   'P 1'
#
loop_
_entity.id
_entity.type
_entity.pdbx_description
1 polymer ?
#
loop_
_entity_poly.entity_id
_entity_poly.type
_entity_poly.pdbx_seq_one_letter_code
_entity_poly.pdbx_strand_id
1 'polypeptide(L)'
;MQPLQRGNIRLAATVMLVRDSNEGLQVYMIKRPGRGDFPDLHVFPGGKLEESDWNPDLCEGLSDEDASSFMGIESGGLRYWFCVARECFEECGVLLATTADGQFLTSDKRLELASKGRQELLAGTLDWAVFLESNDLVIMTD
;
A
#
# COMPACT_ATOMS: atom_id res chain seq x y z
N MET A 1 -19.49 2.50 -5.91
CA MET A 1 -18.11 2.90 -5.50
C MET A 1 -18.11 4.37 -5.11
N GLN A 2 -17.55 4.72 -3.97
CA GLN A 2 -17.48 6.13 -3.54
C GLN A 2 -16.54 6.93 -4.44
N PRO A 3 -16.85 8.23 -4.71
CA PRO A 3 -15.92 9.08 -5.45
C PRO A 3 -14.63 9.30 -4.67
N LEU A 4 -13.49 9.44 -5.38
CA LEU A 4 -12.17 9.69 -4.77
C LEU A 4 -12.04 11.07 -4.10
N GLN A 5 -13.09 11.89 -4.17
CA GLN A 5 -13.14 13.21 -3.54
C GLN A 5 -14.51 13.43 -2.90
N ARG A 6 -14.49 14.05 -1.73
CA ARG A 6 -15.68 14.64 -1.09
C ARG A 6 -15.53 16.16 -1.09
N GLY A 7 -16.15 16.83 -2.06
CA GLY A 7 -15.89 18.26 -2.28
C GLY A 7 -14.42 18.50 -2.65
N ASN A 8 -13.72 19.29 -1.85
CA ASN A 8 -12.29 19.60 -2.04
C ASN A 8 -11.34 18.63 -1.30
N ILE A 9 -11.88 17.60 -0.64
CA ILE A 9 -11.09 16.63 0.15
C ILE A 9 -10.75 15.45 -0.76
N ARG A 10 -9.46 15.16 -0.91
CA ARG A 10 -8.98 13.95 -1.60
C ARG A 10 -8.85 12.82 -0.60
N LEU A 11 -9.31 11.63 -0.98
CA LEU A 11 -9.16 10.44 -0.16
C LEU A 11 -7.71 9.97 -0.22
N ALA A 12 -7.21 9.48 0.93
CA ALA A 12 -5.85 8.98 1.09
C ALA A 12 -5.84 7.84 2.11
N ALA A 13 -4.81 7.01 2.05
CA ALA A 13 -4.55 5.96 3.01
C ALA A 13 -3.13 6.07 3.57
N THR A 14 -2.96 5.69 4.84
CA THR A 14 -1.68 5.72 5.53
C THR A 14 -1.54 4.45 6.37
N VAL A 15 -0.36 3.84 6.42
CA VAL A 15 -0.06 2.67 7.22
C VAL A 15 1.00 2.97 8.28
N MET A 16 0.79 2.46 9.48
CA MET A 16 1.76 2.47 10.55
C MET A 16 2.48 1.11 10.58
N LEU A 17 3.67 1.03 9.99
CA LEU A 17 4.51 -0.18 10.06
C LEU A 17 5.20 -0.24 11.41
N VAL A 18 4.96 -1.32 12.14
CA VAL A 18 5.50 -1.53 13.48
C VAL A 18 6.30 -2.82 13.55
N ARG A 19 7.29 -2.86 14.42
CA ARG A 19 8.04 -4.08 14.75
C ARG A 19 8.45 -4.10 16.22
N ASP A 20 8.57 -5.27 16.76
CA ASP A 20 9.20 -5.47 18.06
C ASP A 20 10.73 -5.39 17.94
N SER A 21 11.37 -4.82 18.95
CA SER A 21 12.81 -4.80 19.10
C SER A 21 13.23 -4.98 20.57
N ASN A 22 14.53 -5.20 20.80
CA ASN A 22 15.08 -5.28 22.17
C ASN A 22 14.92 -3.98 22.98
N GLU A 23 14.64 -2.86 22.30
CA GLU A 23 14.43 -1.54 22.91
C GLU A 23 12.92 -1.19 23.00
N GLY A 24 12.03 -2.12 22.66
CA GLY A 24 10.59 -1.93 22.64
C GLY A 24 10.03 -1.78 21.23
N LEU A 25 8.76 -1.38 21.13
CA LEU A 25 8.04 -1.21 19.87
C LEU A 25 8.67 -0.07 19.05
N GLN A 26 9.01 -0.37 17.81
CA GLN A 26 9.51 0.62 16.85
C GLN A 26 8.47 0.87 15.77
N VAL A 27 8.37 2.13 15.35
CA VAL A 27 7.48 2.57 14.27
C VAL A 27 8.33 3.12 13.13
N TYR A 28 8.06 2.65 11.91
CA TYR A 28 8.74 3.14 10.73
C TYR A 28 8.13 4.46 10.26
N MET A 29 8.97 5.46 10.02
CA MET A 29 8.56 6.75 9.48
C MET A 29 9.49 7.19 8.36
N ILE A 30 8.95 7.90 7.38
CA ILE A 30 9.67 8.47 6.25
C ILE A 30 9.88 9.95 6.52
N LYS A 31 11.10 10.45 6.34
CA LYS A 31 11.36 11.89 6.34
C LYS A 31 11.00 12.47 4.98
N ARG A 32 10.04 13.39 4.94
CA ARG A 32 9.68 14.10 3.70
C ARG A 32 10.86 14.94 3.20
N PRO A 33 11.04 15.04 1.86
CA PRO A 33 11.98 15.99 1.27
C PRO A 33 11.68 17.42 1.72
N GLY A 34 12.71 18.25 1.81
CA GLY A 34 12.61 19.68 2.19
C GLY A 34 11.88 20.58 1.18
N ARG A 35 11.00 19.99 0.33
CA ARG A 35 10.18 20.68 -0.68
C ARG A 35 8.76 20.15 -0.66
N GLY A 36 7.78 21.01 -0.96
CA GLY A 36 6.36 20.66 -0.98
C GLY A 36 5.63 20.98 0.31
N ASP A 37 4.43 20.45 0.47
CA ASP A 37 3.60 20.65 1.66
C ASP A 37 4.22 19.93 2.86
N PHE A 38 4.40 20.68 3.96
CA PHE A 38 4.97 20.17 5.21
C PHE A 38 6.38 19.54 5.04
N PRO A 39 7.40 20.34 4.64
CA PRO A 39 8.76 19.85 4.44
C PRO A 39 9.40 19.40 5.77
N ASP A 40 10.38 18.48 5.67
CA ASP A 40 11.19 17.96 6.78
C ASP A 40 10.43 17.23 7.91
N LEU A 41 9.11 17.01 7.76
CA LEU A 41 8.35 16.22 8.71
C LEU A 41 8.59 14.71 8.52
N HIS A 42 8.51 14.00 9.63
CA HIS A 42 8.42 12.54 9.61
C HIS A 42 6.96 12.15 9.49
N VAL A 43 6.65 11.30 8.53
CA VAL A 43 5.30 10.82 8.20
C VAL A 43 5.28 9.30 8.07
N PHE A 44 4.12 8.70 8.26
CA PHE A 44 3.91 7.30 7.93
C PHE A 44 3.82 7.12 6.40
N PRO A 45 4.22 5.95 5.86
CA PRO A 45 4.02 5.64 4.46
C PRO A 45 2.54 5.75 4.07
N GLY A 46 2.27 6.29 2.89
CA GLY A 46 0.92 6.43 2.36
C GLY A 46 0.74 7.61 1.43
N GLY A 47 -0.38 7.61 0.73
CA GLY A 47 -0.68 8.64 -0.26
C GLY A 47 -2.15 8.68 -0.65
N LYS A 48 -2.41 9.32 -1.78
CA LYS A 48 -3.77 9.54 -2.30
C LYS A 48 -4.27 8.30 -3.01
N LEU A 49 -5.57 8.04 -2.85
CA LEU A 49 -6.23 7.01 -3.65
C LEU A 49 -6.24 7.42 -5.12
N GLU A 50 -5.92 6.46 -5.98
CA GLU A 50 -6.01 6.56 -7.43
C GLU A 50 -7.15 5.71 -7.99
N GLU A 51 -7.57 5.96 -9.23
CA GLU A 51 -8.60 5.15 -9.89
C GLU A 51 -8.16 3.69 -10.06
N SER A 52 -6.86 3.47 -10.27
CA SER A 52 -6.22 2.15 -10.35
C SER A 52 -6.17 1.39 -9.03
N ASP A 53 -6.39 2.04 -7.88
CA ASP A 53 -6.41 1.38 -6.57
C ASP A 53 -7.71 0.58 -6.35
N TRP A 54 -8.07 -0.27 -7.33
CA TRP A 54 -9.23 -1.14 -7.24
C TRP A 54 -9.02 -2.45 -8.01
N ASN A 55 -8.58 -3.46 -7.30
CA ASN A 55 -8.56 -4.84 -7.80
C ASN A 55 -8.81 -5.82 -6.65
N PRO A 56 -10.10 -6.12 -6.32
CA PRO A 56 -10.42 -7.03 -5.21
C PRO A 56 -9.89 -8.45 -5.40
N ASP A 57 -9.69 -8.90 -6.64
CA ASP A 57 -9.16 -10.24 -6.94
C ASP A 57 -7.66 -10.39 -6.56
N LEU A 58 -6.98 -9.28 -6.36
CA LEU A 58 -5.60 -9.22 -5.87
C LEU A 58 -5.49 -8.93 -4.37
N CYS A 59 -6.59 -9.07 -3.63
CA CYS A 59 -6.65 -8.91 -2.18
C CYS A 59 -7.02 -10.24 -1.52
N GLU A 60 -6.31 -10.64 -0.47
CA GLU A 60 -6.60 -11.83 0.33
C GLU A 60 -6.85 -11.44 1.78
N GLY A 61 -7.85 -12.04 2.41
CA GLY A 61 -8.26 -11.81 3.79
C GLY A 61 -9.64 -11.16 3.85
N LEU A 62 -9.72 -9.83 3.85
CA LEU A 62 -10.99 -9.10 3.92
C LEU A 62 -11.74 -9.06 2.59
N SER A 63 -13.06 -9.18 2.65
CA SER A 63 -13.94 -8.78 1.54
C SER A 63 -14.08 -7.25 1.47
N ASP A 64 -14.54 -6.71 0.34
CA ASP A 64 -14.85 -5.27 0.26
C ASP A 64 -15.98 -4.86 1.21
N GLU A 65 -16.93 -5.75 1.45
CA GLU A 65 -18.02 -5.52 2.41
C GLU A 65 -17.48 -5.39 3.84
N ASP A 66 -16.58 -6.30 4.26
CA ASP A 66 -15.97 -6.24 5.60
C ASP A 66 -15.08 -5.01 5.75
N ALA A 67 -14.22 -4.74 4.77
CA ALA A 67 -13.36 -3.55 4.75
C ALA A 67 -14.17 -2.25 4.79
N SER A 68 -15.25 -2.18 4.02
CA SER A 68 -16.16 -1.03 3.98
C SER A 68 -16.90 -0.86 5.29
N SER A 69 -17.40 -1.95 5.87
CA SER A 69 -18.08 -1.97 7.18
C SER A 69 -17.14 -1.50 8.29
N PHE A 70 -15.89 -2.00 8.30
CA PHE A 70 -14.87 -1.57 9.25
C PHE A 70 -14.61 -0.06 9.20
N MET A 71 -14.60 0.52 8.01
CA MET A 71 -14.37 1.95 7.78
C MET A 71 -15.63 2.81 7.93
N GLY A 72 -16.82 2.21 8.09
CA GLY A 72 -18.10 2.92 8.15
C GLY A 72 -18.46 3.60 6.82
N ILE A 73 -18.10 3.00 5.68
CA ILE A 73 -18.44 3.47 4.34
C ILE A 73 -19.33 2.45 3.62
N GLU A 74 -20.02 2.88 2.58
CA GLU A 74 -20.98 2.04 1.85
C GLU A 74 -20.28 0.95 1.02
N SER A 75 -19.20 1.29 0.35
CA SER A 75 -18.44 0.37 -0.51
C SER A 75 -17.05 0.92 -0.84
N GLY A 76 -16.17 0.09 -1.37
CA GLY A 76 -14.83 0.49 -1.83
C GLY A 76 -13.80 0.54 -0.69
N GLY A 77 -14.03 -0.19 0.39
CA GLY A 77 -13.11 -0.29 1.53
C GLY A 77 -11.75 -0.85 1.12
N LEU A 78 -11.71 -1.92 0.32
CA LEU A 78 -10.48 -2.54 -0.15
C LEU A 78 -9.55 -1.59 -0.92
N ARG A 79 -10.07 -0.51 -1.50
CA ARG A 79 -9.23 0.50 -2.18
C ARG A 79 -8.18 1.10 -1.26
N TYR A 80 -8.50 1.25 0.02
CA TYR A 80 -7.57 1.83 1.00
C TYR A 80 -6.43 0.88 1.30
N TRP A 81 -6.70 -0.43 1.39
CA TRP A 81 -5.64 -1.46 1.52
C TRP A 81 -4.79 -1.53 0.26
N PHE A 82 -5.41 -1.52 -0.91
CA PHE A 82 -4.70 -1.55 -2.20
C PHE A 82 -3.80 -0.32 -2.36
N CYS A 83 -4.32 0.87 -2.10
CA CYS A 83 -3.57 2.12 -2.11
C CYS A 83 -2.39 2.08 -1.14
N VAL A 84 -2.62 1.70 0.12
CA VAL A 84 -1.56 1.74 1.13
C VAL A 84 -0.46 0.71 0.85
N ALA A 85 -0.79 -0.45 0.29
CA ALA A 85 0.20 -1.45 -0.11
C ALA A 85 1.08 -0.93 -1.27
N ARG A 86 0.47 -0.27 -2.27
CA ARG A 86 1.17 0.39 -3.38
C ARG A 86 2.11 1.49 -2.88
N GLU A 87 1.58 2.44 -2.14
CA GLU A 87 2.34 3.59 -1.60
C GLU A 87 3.49 3.13 -0.69
N CYS A 88 3.24 2.13 0.16
CA CYS A 88 4.27 1.55 1.02
C CYS A 88 5.41 0.95 0.21
N PHE A 89 5.10 0.23 -0.88
CA PHE A 89 6.12 -0.32 -1.77
C PHE A 89 6.87 0.77 -2.53
N GLU A 90 6.17 1.75 -3.08
CA GLU A 90 6.76 2.88 -3.81
C GLU A 90 7.65 3.75 -2.93
N GLU A 91 7.20 4.10 -1.73
CA GLU A 91 7.92 5.02 -0.85
C GLU A 91 9.08 4.37 -0.09
N CYS A 92 8.91 3.15 0.41
CA CYS A 92 9.90 2.51 1.27
C CYS A 92 10.34 1.10 0.83
N GLY A 93 9.79 0.56 -0.26
CA GLY A 93 10.14 -0.77 -0.77
C GLY A 93 9.62 -1.93 0.08
N VAL A 94 8.73 -1.67 1.03
CA VAL A 94 8.09 -2.70 1.85
C VAL A 94 6.90 -3.27 1.10
N LEU A 95 6.96 -4.56 0.80
CA LEU A 95 5.93 -5.29 0.04
C LEU A 95 4.99 -6.01 1.01
N LEU A 96 3.77 -5.49 1.14
CA LEU A 96 2.68 -6.04 1.96
C LEU A 96 1.87 -7.06 1.17
N ALA A 97 2.51 -8.14 0.73
CA ALA A 97 1.92 -9.16 -0.13
C ALA A 97 2.48 -10.54 0.19
N THR A 98 1.70 -11.56 -0.17
CA THR A 98 2.09 -12.97 -0.23
C THR A 98 2.01 -13.45 -1.67
N THR A 99 2.48 -14.68 -1.92
CA THR A 99 2.13 -15.39 -3.16
C THR A 99 0.65 -15.76 -3.17
N ALA A 100 0.08 -16.00 -4.35
CA ALA A 100 -1.33 -16.36 -4.50
C ALA A 100 -1.73 -17.67 -3.77
N ASP A 101 -0.76 -18.52 -3.40
CA ASP A 101 -0.97 -19.68 -2.53
C ASP A 101 -0.76 -19.41 -1.03
N GLY A 102 -0.66 -18.12 -0.63
CA GLY A 102 -0.59 -17.68 0.75
C GLY A 102 0.80 -17.79 1.40
N GLN A 103 1.88 -17.99 0.62
CA GLN A 103 3.22 -18.11 1.17
C GLN A 103 3.89 -16.75 1.34
N PHE A 104 4.55 -16.56 2.47
CA PHE A 104 5.39 -15.38 2.69
C PHE A 104 6.63 -15.41 1.80
N LEU A 105 6.90 -14.29 1.16
CA LEU A 105 8.11 -14.11 0.37
C LEU A 105 9.36 -14.09 1.25
N THR A 106 10.44 -14.71 0.77
CA THR A 106 11.76 -14.60 1.40
C THR A 106 12.29 -13.16 1.32
N SER A 107 13.20 -12.80 2.22
CA SER A 107 13.85 -11.49 2.21
C SER A 107 14.55 -11.19 0.87
N ASP A 108 15.23 -12.18 0.31
CA ASP A 108 15.93 -12.04 -0.97
C ASP A 108 14.96 -11.77 -2.13
N LYS A 109 13.81 -12.49 -2.14
CA LYS A 109 12.78 -12.26 -3.17
C LYS A 109 12.15 -10.87 -3.04
N ARG A 110 11.88 -10.42 -1.82
CA ARG A 110 11.37 -9.05 -1.57
C ARG A 110 12.34 -7.98 -2.07
N LEU A 111 13.64 -8.14 -1.79
CA LEU A 111 14.68 -7.22 -2.26
C LEU A 111 14.82 -7.23 -3.78
N GLU A 112 14.75 -8.40 -4.41
CA GLU A 112 14.75 -8.53 -5.87
C GLU A 112 13.58 -7.76 -6.50
N LEU A 113 12.37 -7.98 -6.00
CA LEU A 113 11.15 -7.32 -6.49
C LEU A 113 11.21 -5.80 -6.28
N ALA A 114 11.69 -5.34 -5.13
CA ALA A 114 11.85 -3.92 -4.85
C ALA A 114 12.88 -3.28 -5.78
N SER A 115 13.99 -3.95 -6.07
CA SER A 115 15.03 -3.42 -6.95
C SER A 115 14.60 -3.28 -8.42
N LYS A 116 13.72 -4.16 -8.89
CA LYS A 116 13.23 -4.20 -10.27
C LYS A 116 11.95 -3.36 -10.47
N GLY A 117 10.95 -3.57 -9.61
CA GLY A 117 9.61 -3.02 -9.83
C GLY A 117 9.42 -1.60 -9.33
N ARG A 118 10.08 -1.23 -8.22
CA ARG A 118 9.83 0.05 -7.57
C ARG A 118 10.12 1.26 -8.44
N GLN A 119 11.22 1.25 -9.19
CA GLN A 119 11.57 2.38 -10.06
C GLN A 119 10.61 2.53 -11.24
N GLU A 120 10.13 1.42 -11.79
CA GLU A 120 9.17 1.43 -12.90
C GLU A 120 7.79 1.92 -12.44
N LEU A 121 7.36 1.54 -11.24
CA LEU A 121 6.14 2.05 -10.61
C LEU A 121 6.25 3.56 -10.37
N LEU A 122 7.32 4.03 -9.74
CA LEU A 122 7.56 5.46 -9.49
C LEU A 122 7.66 6.29 -10.79
N ALA A 123 8.15 5.70 -11.88
CA ALA A 123 8.20 6.32 -13.18
C ALA A 123 6.86 6.28 -13.94
N GLY A 124 5.85 5.56 -13.43
CA GLY A 124 4.56 5.35 -14.08
C GLY A 124 4.65 4.50 -15.36
N THR A 125 5.71 3.72 -15.52
CA THR A 125 5.91 2.80 -16.65
C THR A 125 5.39 1.39 -16.39
N LEU A 126 5.08 1.08 -15.13
CA LEU A 126 4.48 -0.18 -14.68
C LEU A 126 3.28 0.16 -13.81
N ASP A 127 2.17 -0.54 -14.02
CA ASP A 127 0.98 -0.48 -13.17
C ASP A 127 1.12 -1.42 -11.98
N TRP A 128 0.57 -1.03 -10.82
CA TRP A 128 0.66 -1.80 -9.58
C TRP A 128 -0.04 -3.16 -9.66
N ALA A 129 -1.24 -3.23 -10.27
CA ALA A 129 -1.94 -4.48 -10.45
C ALA A 129 -1.17 -5.42 -11.39
N VAL A 130 -0.62 -4.88 -12.50
CA VAL A 130 0.23 -5.65 -13.43
C VAL A 130 1.49 -6.15 -12.74
N PHE A 131 2.09 -5.37 -11.84
CA PHE A 131 3.24 -5.82 -11.05
C PHE A 131 2.89 -7.02 -10.17
N LEU A 132 1.77 -6.97 -9.45
CA LEU A 132 1.30 -8.06 -8.60
C LEU A 132 1.00 -9.32 -9.41
N GLU A 133 0.21 -9.21 -10.47
CA GLU A 133 -0.16 -10.31 -11.35
C GLU A 133 1.07 -10.99 -11.98
N SER A 134 2.01 -10.19 -12.49
CA SER A 134 3.23 -10.71 -13.15
C SER A 134 4.17 -11.46 -12.19
N ASN A 135 4.01 -11.27 -10.89
CA ASN A 135 4.81 -11.91 -9.87
C ASN A 135 4.02 -12.91 -9.01
N ASP A 136 2.77 -13.22 -9.40
CA ASP A 136 1.87 -14.14 -8.69
C ASP A 136 1.67 -13.73 -7.22
N LEU A 137 1.36 -12.45 -7.00
CA LEU A 137 1.22 -11.83 -5.68
C LEU A 137 -0.20 -11.36 -5.41
N VAL A 138 -0.60 -11.44 -4.15
CA VAL A 138 -1.83 -10.86 -3.61
C VAL A 138 -1.52 -10.02 -2.37
N ILE A 139 -2.27 -8.94 -2.18
CA ILE A 139 -2.14 -8.04 -1.02
C ILE A 139 -2.79 -8.69 0.19
N MET A 140 -2.09 -8.70 1.32
CA MET A 140 -2.66 -9.11 2.61
C MET A 140 -3.49 -7.97 3.19
N THR A 141 -4.73 -8.27 3.55
CA THR A 141 -5.70 -7.29 4.06
C THR A 141 -6.13 -7.55 5.51
N ASP A 142 -5.62 -8.59 6.14
CA ASP A 142 -5.86 -9.01 7.52
C ASP A 142 -4.57 -9.02 8.36
#